data_6636bd6c98cd96f37d5d4514ad544880
#
_entry.id   6636bd6c98cd96f37d5d4514ad544880
#
_cell.length_a   1.000
_cell.length_b   1.000
_cell.length_c   1.000
_cell.angle_alpha   90.00
_cell.angle_beta   90.00
_cell.angle_gamma   90.00
#
_symmetry.space_group_name_H-M   'P 1'
#
loop_
_entity.id
_entity.type
_entity.pdbx_description
1 polymer ?
#
loop_
_entity_poly.entity_id
_entity_poly.type
_entity_poly.pdbx_seq_one_letter_code
_entity_poly.pdbx_strand_id
1 'polypeptide(L)'
;MEKKDLRIVYMGTPEFAVESLKRLVEGGYNVVAVITMPDKPMGRHGSVLQASPVKQYAVSQGLKVLQPEKLKDEAFVEELRALQADLQIVVAFRMLPEVVWNMPPMGTFN
;
A
#
# COMPACT_ATOMS: atom_id res chain seq x y z
N MET A 1 16.43 0.20 -16.65
CA MET A 1 15.01 0.00 -16.26
C MET A 1 14.29 1.33 -16.26
N GLU A 2 13.24 1.43 -17.02
CA GLU A 2 12.40 2.62 -17.04
C GLU A 2 11.54 2.69 -15.78
N LYS A 3 11.11 3.90 -15.40
CA LYS A 3 10.22 4.06 -14.24
C LYS A 3 8.97 3.18 -14.36
N LYS A 4 8.39 3.09 -15.55
CA LYS A 4 7.17 2.30 -15.78
C LYS A 4 7.41 0.80 -15.65
N ASP A 5 8.66 0.35 -15.73
CA ASP A 5 9.01 -1.06 -15.63
C ASP A 5 9.30 -1.46 -14.20
N LEU A 6 9.53 -0.49 -13.32
CA LEU A 6 9.80 -0.74 -11.91
C LEU A 6 8.48 -0.90 -11.18
N ARG A 7 8.20 -2.12 -10.74
CA ARG A 7 6.94 -2.43 -10.06
C ARG A 7 7.05 -2.09 -8.58
N ILE A 8 6.25 -1.14 -8.14
CA ILE A 8 6.30 -0.63 -6.77
C ILE A 8 5.01 -0.95 -6.03
N VAL A 9 5.14 -1.50 -4.82
CA VAL A 9 4.03 -1.59 -3.87
C VAL A 9 4.25 -0.51 -2.82
N TYR A 10 3.23 0.31 -2.59
CA TYR A 10 3.26 1.38 -1.62
C TYR A 10 2.41 1.01 -0.41
N MET A 11 2.93 1.26 0.79
CA MET A 11 2.21 0.98 2.04
C MET A 11 2.19 2.23 2.90
N GLY A 12 1.00 2.64 3.31
CA GLY A 12 0.84 3.81 4.16
C GLY A 12 -0.61 4.02 4.53
N THR A 13 -0.86 4.91 5.49
CA THR A 13 -2.22 5.12 6.00
C THR A 13 -2.59 6.61 6.17
N PRO A 14 -1.86 7.43 6.95
CA PRO A 14 -2.32 8.77 7.29
C PRO A 14 -2.14 9.79 6.16
N GLU A 15 -2.68 10.98 6.40
CA GLU A 15 -2.67 12.08 5.43
C GLU A 15 -1.27 12.41 4.90
N PHE A 16 -0.26 12.48 5.78
CA PHE A 16 1.07 12.83 5.30
C PHE A 16 1.70 11.76 4.41
N ALA A 17 1.22 10.51 4.46
CA ALA A 17 1.68 9.46 3.56
C ALA A 17 1.13 9.61 2.14
N VAL A 18 0.05 10.38 1.98
CA VAL A 18 -0.54 10.67 0.66
C VAL A 18 0.45 11.41 -0.22
N GLU A 19 1.19 12.35 0.35
CA GLU A 19 2.12 13.19 -0.41
C GLU A 19 3.19 12.36 -1.10
N SER A 20 3.77 11.38 -0.40
CA SER A 20 4.78 10.52 -0.99
C SER A 20 4.21 9.65 -2.11
N LEU A 21 3.01 9.11 -1.91
CA LEU A 21 2.34 8.33 -2.94
C LEU A 21 2.04 9.18 -4.17
N LYS A 22 1.54 10.39 -3.93
CA LYS A 22 1.22 11.32 -5.00
C LYS A 22 2.45 11.62 -5.85
N ARG A 23 3.61 11.82 -5.21
CA ARG A 23 4.85 12.07 -5.94
C ARG A 23 5.24 10.89 -6.82
N LEU A 24 5.04 9.67 -6.36
CA LEU A 24 5.32 8.49 -7.17
C LEU A 24 4.40 8.43 -8.38
N VAL A 25 3.11 8.65 -8.17
CA VAL A 25 2.12 8.59 -9.25
C VAL A 25 2.38 9.68 -10.28
N GLU A 26 2.57 10.93 -9.83
CA GLU A 26 2.80 12.06 -10.73
C GLU A 26 4.16 11.98 -11.41
N GLY A 27 5.11 11.30 -10.80
CA GLY A 27 6.43 11.09 -11.37
C GLY A 27 6.49 10.01 -12.46
N GLY A 28 5.38 9.34 -12.72
CA GLY A 28 5.31 8.31 -13.75
C GLY A 28 5.79 6.93 -13.31
N TYR A 29 5.95 6.70 -12.01
CA TYR A 29 6.32 5.39 -11.51
C TYR A 29 5.14 4.43 -11.54
N ASN A 30 5.43 3.15 -11.70
CA ASN A 30 4.41 2.12 -11.78
C ASN A 30 4.07 1.59 -10.39
N VAL A 31 3.08 2.21 -9.73
CA VAL A 31 2.59 1.74 -8.43
C VAL A 31 1.55 0.66 -8.73
N VAL A 32 1.94 -0.60 -8.54
CA VAL A 32 1.09 -1.74 -8.89
C VAL A 32 0.02 -2.03 -7.83
N ALA A 33 0.24 -1.60 -6.60
CA ALA A 33 -0.76 -1.73 -5.54
C ALA A 33 -0.43 -0.81 -4.39
N VAL A 34 -1.45 -0.46 -3.63
CA VAL A 34 -1.34 0.35 -2.42
C VAL A 34 -1.92 -0.48 -1.28
N ILE A 35 -1.15 -0.63 -0.21
CA ILE A 35 -1.59 -1.37 0.98
C ILE A 35 -1.80 -0.35 2.09
N THR A 36 -2.98 -0.37 2.69
CA THR A 36 -3.33 0.57 3.74
C THR A 36 -4.16 -0.14 4.80
N MET A 37 -4.38 0.53 5.92
CA MET A 37 -5.18 -0.05 7.01
C MET A 37 -6.63 -0.26 6.56
N PRO A 38 -7.32 -1.25 7.15
CA PRO A 38 -8.75 -1.41 6.88
C PRO A 38 -9.53 -0.14 7.24
N ASP A 39 -10.68 0.05 6.60
CA ASP A 39 -11.55 1.18 6.90
C ASP A 39 -11.94 1.13 8.38
N LYS A 40 -11.97 2.31 9.00
CA LYS A 40 -12.28 2.42 10.42
C LYS A 40 -13.74 2.75 10.64
N PRO A 41 -14.39 2.11 11.64
CA PRO A 41 -15.73 2.54 12.05
C PRO A 41 -15.67 3.95 12.60
N MET A 42 -16.53 4.81 12.09
CA MET A 42 -16.63 6.21 12.50
C MET A 42 -18.09 6.54 12.79
N GLY A 43 -18.29 7.64 13.50
CA GLY A 43 -19.63 8.07 13.86
C GLY A 43 -20.17 7.32 15.07
N ARG A 44 -21.43 7.63 15.41
CA ARG A 44 -22.08 7.04 16.56
C ARG A 44 -22.29 5.53 16.30
N HIS A 45 -21.82 4.70 17.22
CA HIS A 45 -21.92 3.25 17.17
C HIS A 45 -21.20 2.60 15.97
N GLY A 46 -20.24 3.32 15.37
CA GLY A 46 -19.49 2.77 14.24
C GLY A 46 -20.35 2.54 13.00
N SER A 47 -21.36 3.36 12.81
CA SER A 47 -22.31 3.19 11.70
C SER A 47 -21.77 3.58 10.34
N VAL A 48 -20.63 4.29 10.30
CA VAL A 48 -20.00 4.74 9.05
C VAL A 48 -18.58 4.22 8.99
N LEU A 49 -18.18 3.69 7.84
CA LEU A 49 -16.80 3.28 7.62
C LEU A 49 -16.02 4.40 6.94
N GLN A 50 -14.88 4.74 7.51
CA GLN A 50 -14.02 5.78 6.99
C GLN A 50 -12.77 5.18 6.37
N ALA A 51 -12.57 5.41 5.07
CA ALA A 51 -11.37 4.98 4.38
C ALA A 51 -10.19 5.86 4.79
N SER A 52 -8.98 5.26 4.83
CA SER A 52 -7.78 6.04 5.12
C SER A 52 -7.55 7.09 4.05
N PRO A 53 -6.84 8.19 4.37
CA PRO A 53 -6.48 9.18 3.35
C PRO A 53 -5.72 8.57 2.18
N VAL A 54 -4.83 7.61 2.45
CA VAL A 54 -4.08 6.91 1.39
C VAL A 54 -5.02 6.13 0.49
N LYS A 55 -6.00 5.41 1.06
CA LYS A 55 -6.99 4.69 0.25
C LYS A 55 -7.78 5.64 -0.63
N GLN A 56 -8.23 6.76 -0.05
CA GLN A 56 -9.03 7.73 -0.80
C GLN A 56 -8.27 8.24 -2.02
N TYR A 57 -7.00 8.57 -1.85
CA TYR A 57 -6.18 9.01 -2.97
C TYR A 57 -5.97 7.89 -3.98
N ALA A 58 -5.64 6.68 -3.52
CA ALA A 58 -5.37 5.55 -4.41
C ALA A 58 -6.59 5.22 -5.27
N VAL A 59 -7.78 5.23 -4.68
CA VAL A 59 -9.03 4.97 -5.42
C VAL A 59 -9.25 6.05 -6.47
N SER A 60 -8.97 7.32 -6.13
CA SER A 60 -9.15 8.43 -7.07
C SER A 60 -8.22 8.30 -8.29
N GLN A 61 -7.11 7.59 -8.15
CA GLN A 61 -6.13 7.38 -9.21
C GLN A 61 -6.28 6.02 -9.91
N GLY A 62 -7.31 5.25 -9.54
CA GLY A 62 -7.53 3.93 -10.14
C GLY A 62 -6.51 2.88 -9.75
N LEU A 63 -5.83 3.06 -8.62
CA LEU A 63 -4.82 2.12 -8.15
C LEU A 63 -5.48 0.96 -7.39
N LYS A 64 -4.86 -0.23 -7.50
CA LYS A 64 -5.31 -1.39 -6.73
C LYS A 64 -5.02 -1.16 -5.24
N VAL A 65 -6.02 -1.42 -4.39
CA VAL A 65 -5.90 -1.23 -2.94
C VAL A 65 -6.08 -2.57 -2.23
N LEU A 66 -5.18 -2.88 -1.30
CA LEU A 66 -5.29 -4.04 -0.43
C LEU A 66 -5.34 -3.56 1.02
N GLN A 67 -6.24 -4.15 1.79
CA GLN A 67 -6.47 -3.74 3.18
C GLN A 67 -6.46 -4.94 4.12
N PRO A 68 -5.33 -5.64 4.25
CA PRO A 68 -5.27 -6.83 5.09
C PRO A 68 -5.41 -6.47 6.56
N GLU A 69 -6.19 -7.25 7.28
CA GLU A 69 -6.26 -7.12 8.74
C GLU A 69 -5.01 -7.70 9.37
N LYS A 70 -4.52 -8.81 8.83
CA LYS A 70 -3.30 -9.48 9.31
C LYS A 70 -2.30 -9.58 8.18
N LEU A 71 -1.12 -9.03 8.39
CA LEU A 71 -0.06 -9.05 7.38
C LEU A 71 0.54 -10.44 7.15
N LYS A 72 0.33 -11.36 8.09
CA LYS A 72 0.82 -12.75 7.95
C LYS A 72 -0.21 -13.68 7.31
N ASP A 73 -1.39 -13.18 7.00
CA ASP A 73 -2.43 -13.97 6.36
C ASP A 73 -1.93 -14.52 5.03
N GLU A 74 -2.02 -15.85 4.86
CA GLU A 74 -1.51 -16.52 3.67
C GLU A 74 -2.13 -15.98 2.38
N ALA A 75 -3.43 -15.70 2.39
CA ALA A 75 -4.10 -15.18 1.21
C ALA A 75 -3.52 -13.82 0.81
N PHE A 76 -3.25 -12.95 1.80
CA PHE A 76 -2.63 -11.66 1.53
C PHE A 76 -1.20 -11.81 1.02
N VAL A 77 -0.41 -12.68 1.67
CA VAL A 77 0.99 -12.90 1.27
C VAL A 77 1.06 -13.41 -0.17
N GLU A 78 0.18 -14.35 -0.53
CA GLU A 78 0.16 -14.87 -1.89
C GLU A 78 -0.30 -13.82 -2.91
N GLU A 79 -1.26 -12.99 -2.54
CA GLU A 79 -1.72 -11.90 -3.41
C GLU A 79 -0.58 -10.89 -3.63
N LEU A 80 0.13 -10.56 -2.56
CA LEU A 80 1.28 -9.65 -2.65
C LEU A 80 2.39 -10.25 -3.53
N ARG A 81 2.67 -11.55 -3.34
CA ARG A 81 3.67 -12.25 -4.15
C ARG A 81 3.31 -12.23 -5.63
N ALA A 82 2.04 -12.42 -5.94
CA ALA A 82 1.56 -12.44 -7.32
C ALA A 82 1.73 -11.09 -8.03
N LEU A 83 1.84 -10.01 -7.27
CA LEU A 83 2.07 -8.68 -7.84
C LEU A 83 3.49 -8.54 -8.40
N GLN A 84 4.42 -9.37 -7.96
CA GLN A 84 5.81 -9.36 -8.42
C GLN A 84 6.44 -7.96 -8.33
N ALA A 85 6.31 -7.34 -7.15
CA ALA A 85 6.90 -6.03 -6.92
C ALA A 85 8.43 -6.12 -6.96
N ASP A 86 9.06 -5.12 -7.55
CA ASP A 86 10.52 -5.01 -7.54
C ASP A 86 10.98 -4.41 -6.22
N LEU A 87 10.20 -3.46 -5.69
CA LEU A 87 10.48 -2.88 -4.38
C LEU A 87 9.20 -2.47 -3.68
N GLN A 88 9.30 -2.27 -2.38
CA GLN A 88 8.20 -1.79 -1.55
C GLN A 88 8.64 -0.51 -0.85
N ILE A 89 7.72 0.45 -0.77
CA ILE A 89 7.96 1.72 -0.07
C ILE A 89 6.93 1.83 1.04
N VAL A 90 7.40 2.07 2.26
CA VAL A 90 6.56 2.12 3.46
C VAL A 90 6.66 3.50 4.09
N VAL A 91 5.52 4.15 4.28
CA VAL A 91 5.45 5.44 4.96
C VAL A 91 4.32 5.40 5.98
N ALA A 92 4.67 5.42 7.26
CA ALA A 92 3.69 5.42 8.36
C ALA A 92 2.68 4.28 8.24
N PHE A 93 3.19 3.06 8.36
CA PHE A 93 2.37 1.85 8.31
C PHE A 93 2.74 0.95 9.48
N ARG A 94 2.09 -0.21 9.56
CA ARG A 94 2.37 -1.21 10.60
C ARG A 94 3.76 -1.83 10.41
N MET A 95 4.30 -2.40 11.49
CA MET A 95 5.55 -3.17 11.39
C MET A 95 5.29 -4.39 10.50
N LEU A 96 6.16 -4.58 9.52
CA LEU A 96 6.00 -5.67 8.56
C LEU A 96 6.66 -6.95 9.06
N PRO A 97 6.00 -8.12 8.89
CA PRO A 97 6.69 -9.39 9.13
C PRO A 97 7.72 -9.64 8.05
N GLU A 98 8.72 -10.46 8.38
CA GLU A 98 9.81 -10.75 7.44
C GLU A 98 9.33 -11.25 6.09
N VAL A 99 8.32 -12.12 6.09
CA VAL A 99 7.78 -12.67 4.84
C VAL A 99 7.31 -11.57 3.87
N VAL A 100 6.92 -10.42 4.42
CA VAL A 100 6.47 -9.27 3.62
C VAL A 100 7.63 -8.37 3.23
N TRP A 101 8.44 -7.91 4.22
CA TRP A 101 9.49 -6.93 3.89
C TRP A 101 10.65 -7.55 3.11
N ASN A 102 10.86 -8.84 3.22
CA ASN A 102 11.94 -9.52 2.52
C ASN A 102 11.54 -10.07 1.15
N MET A 103 10.30 -9.81 0.73
CA MET A 103 9.76 -10.38 -0.51
C MET A 103 10.34 -9.76 -1.78
N PRO A 104 10.41 -8.42 -1.92
CA PRO A 104 10.85 -7.84 -3.20
C PRO A 104 12.37 -7.91 -3.37
N PRO A 105 12.84 -8.21 -4.58
CA PRO A 105 14.28 -8.37 -4.81
C PRO A 105 15.09 -7.09 -4.57
N MET A 106 14.51 -5.92 -4.77
CA MET A 106 15.21 -4.65 -4.54
C MET A 106 15.02 -4.13 -3.11
N GLY A 107 14.23 -4.82 -2.30
CA GLY A 107 14.08 -4.51 -0.89
C GLY A 107 12.86 -3.67 -0.57
N THR A 108 12.75 -3.36 0.73
CA THR A 108 11.65 -2.57 1.27
C THR A 108 12.27 -1.34 1.95
N PHE A 109 11.77 -0.16 1.59
CA PHE A 109 12.32 1.11 2.06
C PHE A 109 11.29 1.85 2.90
N ASN A 110 11.75 2.39 4.01
CA ASN A 110 10.89 3.10 4.95
C ASN A 110 11.04 4.61 4.82
#